data_d15c2482e5adc3c0ce00455de3b6a164
#
_entry.id   d15c2482e5adc3c0ce00455de3b6a164
#
_cell.length_a   1.000
_cell.length_b   1.000
_cell.length_c   1.000
_cell.angle_alpha   90.00
_cell.angle_beta   90.00
_cell.angle_gamma   90.00
#
_symmetry.space_group_name_H-M   'P 1'
#
loop_
_entity.id
_entity.type
_entity.pdbx_description
1 polymer ?
#
loop_
_entity_poly.entity_id
_entity_poly.type
_entity_poly.pdbx_seq_one_letter_code
_entity_poly.pdbx_strand_id
1 'polypeptide(L)'
;VSPFCVPMMISNMAAGMTSITFGLQGPSVCPVTACATGTNAIGDAMRVIQRGEADVMVAGGTEACISPLPVAGFASMKALCTDMNDNPQKASRPFDKNRSGFIMGEGAGIVILESYEHAVARGAEIYAELAGYASTSDAYHMTSPDPEAKQSARCFTNVVKDAGLELTDIDYINAHGTSTPLN
;
A
#
# COMPACT_ATOMS: atom_id res chain seq x y z
N VAL A 1 30.13 -10.84 -10.43
CA VAL A 1 28.93 -10.18 -9.87
C VAL A 1 28.83 -8.79 -10.45
N SER A 2 27.63 -8.37 -10.90
CA SER A 2 27.41 -7.03 -11.45
C SER A 2 27.67 -5.96 -10.37
N PRO A 3 28.32 -4.82 -10.73
CA PRO A 3 28.45 -3.70 -9.80
C PRO A 3 27.09 -3.08 -9.41
N PHE A 4 26.06 -3.36 -10.18
CA PHE A 4 24.68 -2.93 -9.89
C PHE A 4 23.89 -3.90 -9.02
N CYS A 5 24.49 -5.01 -8.58
CA CYS A 5 23.78 -6.04 -7.80
C CYS A 5 23.14 -5.43 -6.52
N VAL A 6 23.89 -4.63 -5.78
CA VAL A 6 23.37 -4.00 -4.55
C VAL A 6 22.31 -2.95 -4.87
N PRO A 7 22.54 -1.97 -5.76
CA PRO A 7 21.48 -1.02 -6.15
C PRO A 7 20.19 -1.66 -6.66
N MET A 8 20.29 -2.83 -7.30
CA MET A 8 19.12 -3.56 -7.82
C MET A 8 18.35 -4.34 -6.73
N MET A 9 18.95 -4.57 -5.56
CA MET A 9 18.34 -5.35 -4.49
C MET A 9 17.74 -4.51 -3.35
N ILE A 10 18.29 -3.33 -3.08
CA ILE A 10 17.85 -2.52 -1.95
C ILE A 10 16.47 -1.90 -2.21
N SER A 11 15.59 -1.97 -1.22
CA SER A 11 14.17 -1.61 -1.35
C SER A 11 13.92 -0.14 -1.65
N ASN A 12 14.84 0.75 -1.28
CA ASN A 12 14.67 2.20 -1.47
C ASN A 12 15.05 2.71 -2.88
N MET A 13 15.47 1.83 -3.79
CA MET A 13 15.92 2.29 -5.12
C MET A 13 14.78 2.74 -6.03
N ALA A 14 13.56 2.29 -5.84
CA ALA A 14 12.41 2.86 -6.55
C ALA A 14 12.26 4.36 -6.24
N ALA A 15 12.29 4.74 -4.97
CA ALA A 15 12.29 6.13 -4.54
C ALA A 15 13.56 6.88 -5.00
N GLY A 16 14.73 6.26 -4.83
CA GLY A 16 16.01 6.86 -5.24
C GLY A 16 16.09 7.16 -6.73
N MET A 17 15.69 6.23 -7.60
CA MET A 17 15.66 6.42 -9.05
C MET A 17 14.64 7.48 -9.48
N THR A 18 13.48 7.51 -8.83
CA THR A 18 12.48 8.56 -9.05
C THR A 18 13.05 9.92 -8.68
N SER A 19 13.70 10.04 -7.53
CA SER A 19 14.38 11.26 -7.08
C SER A 19 15.43 11.74 -8.10
N ILE A 20 16.30 10.85 -8.57
CA ILE A 20 17.32 11.17 -9.57
C ILE A 20 16.68 11.61 -10.90
N THR A 21 15.67 10.86 -11.36
CA THR A 21 15.06 11.11 -12.67
C THR A 21 14.34 12.46 -12.74
N PHE A 22 13.70 12.85 -11.66
CA PHE A 22 12.90 14.08 -11.60
C PHE A 22 13.57 15.22 -10.83
N GLY A 23 14.79 15.04 -10.33
CA GLY A 23 15.51 16.06 -9.58
C GLY A 23 14.87 16.39 -8.22
N LEU A 24 14.19 15.43 -7.57
CA LEU A 24 13.52 15.64 -6.30
C LEU A 24 14.54 15.56 -5.15
N GLN A 25 14.61 16.61 -4.33
CA GLN A 25 15.65 16.78 -3.31
C GLN A 25 15.10 16.83 -1.87
N GLY A 26 13.79 16.64 -1.70
CA GLY A 26 13.15 16.55 -0.40
C GLY A 26 13.40 15.22 0.34
N PRO A 27 12.73 14.97 1.46
CA PRO A 27 12.80 13.70 2.18
C PRO A 27 12.52 12.51 1.24
N SER A 28 13.39 11.49 1.27
CA SER A 28 13.24 10.27 0.48
C SER A 28 13.37 9.07 1.39
N VAL A 29 12.30 8.32 1.55
CA VAL A 29 12.20 7.16 2.43
C VAL A 29 11.50 6.00 1.73
N CYS A 30 11.71 4.80 2.22
CA CYS A 30 11.03 3.60 1.75
C CYS A 30 10.55 2.82 2.97
N PRO A 31 9.30 2.99 3.43
CA PRO A 31 8.73 2.13 4.45
C PRO A 31 8.62 0.70 3.93
N VAL A 32 8.69 -0.26 4.83
CA VAL A 32 8.55 -1.69 4.51
C VAL A 32 7.56 -2.31 5.50
N THR A 33 6.31 -2.46 5.07
CA THR A 33 5.21 -3.00 5.87
C THR A 33 4.36 -3.99 5.05
N ALA A 34 5.04 -4.79 4.22
CA ALA A 34 4.42 -5.77 3.32
C ALA A 34 3.29 -5.14 2.48
N CYS A 35 2.10 -5.73 2.47
CA CYS A 35 0.96 -5.25 1.67
C CYS A 35 0.48 -3.83 2.06
N ALA A 36 0.77 -3.37 3.27
CA ALA A 36 0.40 -2.04 3.75
C ALA A 36 1.40 -0.94 3.33
N THR A 37 2.54 -1.29 2.71
CA THR A 37 3.62 -0.35 2.40
C THR A 37 3.15 0.87 1.61
N GLY A 38 2.36 0.68 0.57
CA GLY A 38 1.83 1.79 -0.24
C GLY A 38 0.97 2.76 0.58
N THR A 39 0.08 2.23 1.42
CA THR A 39 -0.74 3.04 2.33
C THR A 39 0.12 3.79 3.35
N ASN A 40 1.11 3.12 3.95
CA ASN A 40 2.04 3.77 4.88
C ASN A 40 2.85 4.87 4.19
N ALA A 41 3.37 4.62 2.99
CA ALA A 41 4.12 5.62 2.23
C ALA A 41 3.28 6.89 1.96
N ILE A 42 2.01 6.72 1.59
CA ILE A 42 1.08 7.83 1.37
C ILE A 42 0.80 8.58 2.67
N GLY A 43 0.52 7.86 3.77
CA GLY A 43 0.26 8.46 5.07
C GLY A 43 1.46 9.20 5.64
N ASP A 44 2.66 8.63 5.54
CA ASP A 44 3.90 9.27 5.98
C ASP A 44 4.22 10.52 5.15
N ALA A 45 4.00 10.47 3.84
CA ALA A 45 4.14 11.63 2.94
C ALA A 45 3.17 12.75 3.31
N MET A 46 1.91 12.44 3.66
CA MET A 46 0.96 13.42 4.19
C MET A 46 1.52 14.11 5.45
N ARG A 47 2.10 13.34 6.37
CA ARG A 47 2.71 13.90 7.60
C ARG A 47 3.89 14.81 7.31
N VAL A 48 4.70 14.50 6.29
CA VAL A 48 5.80 15.38 5.84
C VAL A 48 5.26 16.74 5.38
N ILE A 49 4.20 16.74 4.57
CA ILE A 49 3.55 17.98 4.10
C ILE A 49 2.93 18.74 5.27
N GLN A 50 2.20 18.05 6.15
CA GLN A 50 1.58 18.69 7.33
C GLN A 50 2.58 19.34 8.29
N ARG A 51 3.82 18.81 8.36
CA ARG A 51 4.90 19.41 9.15
C ARG A 51 5.61 20.57 8.41
N GLY A 52 5.25 20.85 7.16
CA GLY A 52 5.88 21.89 6.36
C GLY A 52 7.30 21.54 5.88
N GLU A 53 7.65 20.26 5.85
CA GLU A 53 8.97 19.79 5.40
C GLU A 53 9.04 19.70 3.85
N ALA A 54 7.89 19.60 3.19
CA ALA A 54 7.74 19.67 1.73
C ALA A 54 6.36 20.17 1.36
N ASP A 55 6.23 20.84 0.21
CA ASP A 55 4.94 21.24 -0.36
C ASP A 55 4.32 20.14 -1.24
N VAL A 56 5.17 19.29 -1.83
CA VAL A 56 4.78 18.23 -2.76
C VAL A 56 5.54 16.95 -2.42
N MET A 57 4.84 15.82 -2.37
CA MET A 57 5.42 14.49 -2.17
C MET A 57 4.89 13.52 -3.23
N VAL A 58 5.81 12.71 -3.77
CA VAL A 58 5.50 11.56 -4.62
C VAL A 58 5.46 10.32 -3.74
N ALA A 59 4.32 9.64 -3.63
CA ALA A 59 4.15 8.54 -2.71
C ALA A 59 3.31 7.40 -3.30
N GLY A 60 3.51 6.19 -2.84
CA GLY A 60 2.76 5.02 -3.29
C GLY A 60 3.50 3.72 -3.07
N GLY A 61 3.16 2.71 -3.85
CA GLY A 61 3.78 1.40 -3.80
C GLY A 61 3.99 0.80 -5.19
N THR A 62 4.97 -0.06 -5.29
CA THR A 62 5.28 -0.80 -6.51
C THR A 62 5.75 -2.21 -6.15
N GLU A 63 5.44 -3.17 -7.01
CA GLU A 63 5.89 -4.55 -6.88
C GLU A 63 6.11 -5.17 -8.26
N ALA A 64 7.20 -5.92 -8.41
CA ALA A 64 7.54 -6.72 -9.59
C ALA A 64 8.12 -8.06 -9.13
N CYS A 65 7.27 -8.92 -8.60
CA CYS A 65 7.67 -10.12 -7.87
C CYS A 65 7.36 -11.44 -8.59
N ILE A 66 6.83 -11.43 -9.82
CA ILE A 66 6.51 -12.67 -10.54
C ILE A 66 7.78 -13.30 -11.09
N SER A 67 8.50 -13.98 -10.22
CA SER A 67 9.69 -14.76 -10.55
C SER A 67 9.68 -16.09 -9.77
N PRO A 68 10.52 -17.08 -10.15
CA PRO A 68 10.46 -18.43 -9.58
C PRO A 68 10.53 -18.48 -8.04
N LEU A 69 11.36 -17.66 -7.42
CA LEU A 69 11.58 -17.71 -5.98
C LEU A 69 10.38 -17.20 -5.16
N PRO A 70 9.80 -16.01 -5.40
CA PRO A 70 8.57 -15.58 -4.72
C PRO A 70 7.38 -16.49 -5.00
N VAL A 71 7.22 -16.98 -6.23
CA VAL A 71 6.14 -17.93 -6.56
C VAL A 71 6.31 -19.21 -5.74
N ALA A 72 7.50 -19.78 -5.67
CA ALA A 72 7.77 -20.98 -4.86
C ALA A 72 7.53 -20.71 -3.37
N GLY A 73 7.92 -19.53 -2.85
CA GLY A 73 7.68 -19.13 -1.47
C GLY A 73 6.20 -19.09 -1.12
N PHE A 74 5.39 -18.40 -1.90
CA PHE A 74 3.95 -18.32 -1.66
C PHE A 74 3.22 -19.63 -1.91
N ALA A 75 3.67 -20.45 -2.88
CA ALA A 75 3.16 -21.78 -3.09
C ALA A 75 3.42 -22.70 -1.89
N SER A 76 4.61 -22.64 -1.31
CA SER A 76 4.97 -23.39 -0.09
C SER A 76 4.10 -23.01 1.11
N MET A 77 3.68 -21.75 1.20
CA MET A 77 2.75 -21.25 2.22
C MET A 77 1.30 -21.68 1.95
N LYS A 78 1.00 -22.29 0.81
CA LYS A 78 -0.36 -22.62 0.35
C LYS A 78 -1.28 -21.39 0.27
N ALA A 79 -0.72 -20.23 -0.05
CA ALA A 79 -1.43 -18.97 -0.11
C ALA A 79 -2.01 -18.67 -1.50
N LEU A 80 -1.47 -19.31 -2.54
CA LEU A 80 -1.90 -19.10 -3.93
C LEU A 80 -3.15 -19.92 -4.28
N CYS A 81 -4.01 -19.34 -5.12
CA CYS A 81 -5.08 -20.07 -5.81
C CYS A 81 -4.46 -21.00 -6.87
N THR A 82 -4.64 -22.31 -6.71
CA THR A 82 -4.07 -23.34 -7.60
C THR A 82 -5.13 -24.19 -8.31
N ASP A 83 -6.40 -24.02 -7.98
CA ASP A 83 -7.53 -24.80 -8.44
C ASP A 83 -8.29 -24.15 -9.61
N MET A 84 -7.80 -23.03 -10.15
CA MET A 84 -8.45 -22.26 -11.21
C MET A 84 -7.58 -22.07 -12.45
N ASN A 85 -6.57 -22.92 -12.66
CA ASN A 85 -5.65 -22.80 -13.80
C ASN A 85 -6.36 -22.92 -15.16
N ASP A 86 -7.48 -23.66 -15.24
CA ASP A 86 -8.29 -23.78 -16.45
C ASP A 86 -9.19 -22.56 -16.69
N ASN A 87 -9.35 -21.68 -15.69
CA ASN A 87 -10.16 -20.47 -15.79
C ASN A 87 -9.53 -19.31 -14.98
N PRO A 88 -8.34 -18.84 -15.36
CA PRO A 88 -7.55 -17.91 -14.56
C PRO A 88 -8.23 -16.54 -14.35
N GLN A 89 -9.10 -16.10 -15.26
CA GLN A 89 -9.84 -14.84 -15.11
C GLN A 89 -10.82 -14.83 -13.93
N LYS A 90 -11.18 -16.01 -13.41
CA LYS A 90 -12.06 -16.15 -12.22
C LYS A 90 -11.31 -16.57 -10.97
N ALA A 91 -10.01 -16.63 -11.00
CA ALA A 91 -9.20 -17.12 -9.88
C ALA A 91 -9.16 -16.12 -8.72
N SER A 92 -8.96 -14.82 -9.01
CA SER A 92 -9.06 -13.77 -7.98
C SER A 92 -10.52 -13.39 -7.76
N ARG A 93 -11.06 -13.79 -6.60
CA ARG A 93 -12.48 -13.60 -6.24
C ARG A 93 -12.65 -13.35 -4.73
N PRO A 94 -12.15 -12.19 -4.25
CA PRO A 94 -11.92 -11.94 -2.80
C PRO A 94 -13.15 -12.10 -1.91
N PHE A 95 -14.36 -11.87 -2.41
CA PHE A 95 -15.60 -11.97 -1.63
C PHE A 95 -16.47 -13.19 -2.00
N ASP A 96 -15.98 -14.07 -2.88
CA ASP A 96 -16.66 -15.30 -3.21
C ASP A 96 -16.49 -16.34 -2.08
N LYS A 97 -17.55 -17.11 -1.81
CA LYS A 97 -17.49 -18.13 -0.76
C LYS A 97 -16.54 -19.30 -1.12
N ASN A 98 -16.25 -19.50 -2.40
CA ASN A 98 -15.35 -20.54 -2.90
C ASN A 98 -13.96 -20.01 -3.24
N ARG A 99 -13.56 -18.84 -2.72
CA ARG A 99 -12.21 -18.32 -2.89
C ARG A 99 -11.18 -19.28 -2.27
N SER A 100 -10.05 -19.45 -2.92
CA SER A 100 -9.09 -20.51 -2.56
C SER A 100 -7.64 -20.04 -2.42
N GLY A 101 -7.40 -18.76 -2.57
CA GLY A 101 -6.06 -18.16 -2.47
C GLY A 101 -5.94 -16.91 -3.33
N PHE A 102 -4.83 -16.22 -3.22
CA PHE A 102 -4.58 -15.03 -4.01
C PHE A 102 -3.85 -15.33 -5.34
N ILE A 103 -3.87 -14.37 -6.24
CA ILE A 103 -3.10 -14.37 -7.48
C ILE A 103 -2.04 -13.28 -7.36
N MET A 104 -0.77 -13.63 -7.62
CA MET A 104 0.32 -12.66 -7.65
C MET A 104 0.13 -11.69 -8.81
N GLY A 105 0.35 -10.42 -8.55
CA GLY A 105 0.32 -9.35 -9.54
C GLY A 105 1.58 -8.51 -9.48
N GLU A 106 1.82 -7.75 -10.54
CA GLU A 106 2.86 -6.73 -10.62
C GLU A 106 2.22 -5.39 -11.00
N GLY A 107 2.80 -4.31 -10.55
CA GLY A 107 2.31 -3.00 -10.87
C GLY A 107 2.90 -1.90 -10.00
N ALA A 108 2.48 -0.67 -10.27
CA ALA A 108 2.78 0.49 -9.46
C ALA A 108 1.56 1.39 -9.37
N GLY A 109 1.29 1.89 -8.16
CA GLY A 109 0.27 2.89 -7.89
C GLY A 109 0.92 4.07 -7.16
N ILE A 110 1.01 5.22 -7.82
CA ILE A 110 1.70 6.41 -7.31
C ILE A 110 0.74 7.59 -7.33
N VAL A 111 0.74 8.34 -6.25
CA VAL A 111 0.00 9.60 -6.11
C VAL A 111 0.95 10.76 -5.86
N ILE A 112 0.57 11.94 -6.33
CA ILE A 112 1.21 13.20 -6.00
C ILE A 112 0.37 13.85 -4.91
N LEU A 113 0.94 13.95 -3.70
CA LEU A 113 0.35 14.70 -2.61
C LEU A 113 0.90 16.12 -2.64
N GLU A 114 0.05 17.08 -2.34
CA GLU A 114 0.40 18.49 -2.41
C GLU A 114 -0.37 19.25 -1.33
N SER A 115 0.27 20.27 -0.72
CA SER A 115 -0.46 21.14 0.19
C SER A 115 -1.56 21.88 -0.58
N TYR A 116 -2.71 22.09 0.07
CA TYR A 116 -3.86 22.72 -0.58
C TYR A 116 -3.51 24.12 -1.14
N GLU A 117 -2.78 24.90 -0.36
CA GLU A 117 -2.35 26.25 -0.74
C GLU A 117 -1.47 26.26 -1.98
N HIS A 118 -0.52 25.31 -2.05
CA HIS A 118 0.38 25.18 -3.21
C HIS A 118 -0.42 24.74 -4.46
N ALA A 119 -1.31 23.76 -4.33
CA ALA A 119 -2.15 23.26 -5.42
C ALA A 119 -3.04 24.38 -6.00
N VAL A 120 -3.71 25.13 -5.15
CA VAL A 120 -4.57 26.26 -5.55
C VAL A 120 -3.74 27.36 -6.21
N ALA A 121 -2.58 27.72 -5.64
CA ALA A 121 -1.73 28.80 -6.18
C ALA A 121 -1.26 28.53 -7.61
N ARG A 122 -1.04 27.28 -8.00
CA ARG A 122 -0.65 26.90 -9.37
C ARG A 122 -1.83 26.50 -10.28
N GLY A 123 -3.06 26.54 -9.77
CA GLY A 123 -4.27 26.16 -10.52
C GLY A 123 -4.35 24.66 -10.82
N ALA A 124 -3.89 23.81 -9.91
CA ALA A 124 -3.95 22.37 -10.05
C ALA A 124 -5.37 21.83 -10.07
N GLU A 125 -5.60 20.77 -10.83
CA GLU A 125 -6.78 19.94 -10.68
C GLU A 125 -6.64 19.08 -9.42
N ILE A 126 -7.55 19.23 -8.46
CA ILE A 126 -7.56 18.48 -7.21
C ILE A 126 -8.57 17.35 -7.34
N TYR A 127 -8.11 16.10 -7.30
CA TYR A 127 -8.96 14.91 -7.41
C TYR A 127 -9.68 14.57 -6.11
N ALA A 128 -9.01 14.72 -4.98
CA ALA A 128 -9.53 14.41 -3.65
C ALA A 128 -8.65 15.05 -2.57
N GLU A 129 -9.19 15.13 -1.36
CA GLU A 129 -8.44 15.46 -0.15
C GLU A 129 -8.07 14.19 0.60
N LEU A 130 -6.79 14.07 1.01
CA LEU A 130 -6.33 13.04 1.94
C LEU A 130 -6.52 13.58 3.37
N ALA A 131 -7.66 13.24 3.97
CA ALA A 131 -8.10 13.85 5.23
C ALA A 131 -7.44 13.23 6.47
N GLY A 132 -7.08 11.94 6.45
CA GLY A 132 -6.54 11.28 7.63
C GLY A 132 -5.71 10.03 7.33
N TYR A 133 -4.90 9.64 8.32
CA TYR A 133 -4.07 8.45 8.27
C TYR A 133 -3.90 7.84 9.66
N ALA A 134 -3.99 6.52 9.74
CA ALA A 134 -3.69 5.76 10.95
C ALA A 134 -3.02 4.43 10.63
N SER A 135 -2.27 3.90 11.58
CA SER A 135 -1.65 2.58 11.50
C SER A 135 -1.73 1.90 12.86
N THR A 136 -1.92 0.59 12.86
CA THR A 136 -1.92 -0.26 14.05
C THR A 136 -1.22 -1.57 13.73
N SER A 137 -0.91 -2.36 14.76
CA SER A 137 -0.36 -3.70 14.62
C SER A 137 -1.17 -4.67 15.47
N ASP A 138 -1.50 -5.83 14.90
CA ASP A 138 -2.27 -6.87 15.59
C ASP A 138 -1.51 -7.48 16.78
N ALA A 139 -0.17 -7.56 16.69
CA ALA A 139 0.67 -8.26 17.67
C ALA A 139 0.19 -9.70 17.95
N TYR A 140 -0.29 -10.36 16.90
CA TYR A 140 -0.94 -11.67 16.99
C TYR A 140 -0.13 -12.79 16.36
N HIS A 141 0.12 -12.72 15.04
CA HIS A 141 0.79 -13.78 14.29
C HIS A 141 1.60 -13.20 13.12
N MET A 142 2.60 -13.93 12.61
CA MET A 142 3.45 -13.47 11.50
C MET A 142 2.67 -13.15 10.22
N THR A 143 1.64 -13.94 9.89
CA THR A 143 0.93 -13.86 8.60
C THR A 143 -0.59 -13.84 8.73
N SER A 144 -1.16 -14.38 9.80
CA SER A 144 -2.61 -14.43 10.00
C SER A 144 -3.11 -13.18 10.73
N PRO A 145 -4.19 -12.56 10.25
CA PRO A 145 -4.83 -11.46 10.98
C PRO A 145 -5.42 -11.96 12.31
N ASP A 146 -5.55 -11.05 13.26
CA ASP A 146 -6.27 -11.32 14.51
C ASP A 146 -7.75 -11.63 14.20
N PRO A 147 -8.26 -12.81 14.55
CA PRO A 147 -9.65 -13.19 14.28
C PRO A 147 -10.68 -12.30 15.00
N GLU A 148 -10.28 -11.62 16.07
CA GLU A 148 -11.14 -10.65 16.75
C GLU A 148 -11.11 -9.26 16.10
N ALA A 149 -10.20 -9.01 15.14
CA ALA A 149 -10.04 -7.76 14.36
C ALA A 149 -9.98 -6.49 15.24
N LYS A 150 -9.55 -6.59 16.49
CA LYS A 150 -9.53 -5.46 17.44
C LYS A 150 -8.69 -4.29 16.95
N GLN A 151 -7.50 -4.59 16.42
CA GLN A 151 -6.59 -3.54 15.98
C GLN A 151 -7.00 -2.96 14.62
N SER A 152 -7.59 -3.75 13.76
CA SER A 152 -8.20 -3.25 12.52
C SER A 152 -9.34 -2.29 12.81
N ALA A 153 -10.27 -2.65 13.72
CA ALA A 153 -11.34 -1.75 14.14
C ALA A 153 -10.81 -0.47 14.79
N ARG A 154 -9.76 -0.59 15.62
CA ARG A 154 -9.08 0.56 16.21
C ARG A 154 -8.44 1.45 15.14
N CYS A 155 -7.84 0.86 14.10
CA CYS A 155 -7.25 1.61 13.01
C CYS A 155 -8.31 2.45 12.27
N PHE A 156 -9.47 1.87 11.95
CA PHE A 156 -10.60 2.60 11.38
C PHE A 156 -11.06 3.75 12.26
N THR A 157 -11.23 3.52 13.56
CA THR A 157 -11.61 4.58 14.50
C THR A 157 -10.58 5.70 14.55
N ASN A 158 -9.29 5.33 14.54
CA ASN A 158 -8.20 6.29 14.60
C ASN A 158 -8.11 7.16 13.33
N VAL A 159 -8.27 6.58 12.14
CA VAL A 159 -8.19 7.34 10.89
C VAL A 159 -9.37 8.30 10.74
N VAL A 160 -10.57 7.90 11.14
CA VAL A 160 -11.75 8.78 11.13
C VAL A 160 -11.57 9.94 12.09
N LYS A 161 -11.05 9.66 13.31
CA LYS A 161 -10.73 10.70 14.28
C LYS A 161 -9.62 11.65 13.79
N ASP A 162 -8.59 11.12 13.15
CA ASP A 162 -7.50 11.92 12.57
C ASP A 162 -8.01 12.86 11.48
N ALA A 163 -8.98 12.41 10.70
CA ALA A 163 -9.66 13.19 9.67
C ALA A 163 -10.66 14.24 10.23
N GLY A 164 -10.97 14.19 11.52
CA GLY A 164 -11.99 15.06 12.14
C GLY A 164 -13.43 14.70 11.72
N LEU A 165 -13.66 13.45 11.35
CA LEU A 165 -14.94 12.93 10.86
C LEU A 165 -15.58 12.00 11.90
N GLU A 166 -16.84 11.60 11.61
CA GLU A 166 -17.57 10.56 12.34
C GLU A 166 -17.61 9.27 11.51
N LEU A 167 -17.81 8.12 12.16
CA LEU A 167 -17.90 6.83 11.46
C LEU A 167 -19.05 6.77 10.44
N THR A 168 -20.10 7.54 10.66
CA THR A 168 -21.24 7.67 9.75
C THR A 168 -20.95 8.45 8.48
N ASP A 169 -19.83 9.15 8.41
CA ASP A 169 -19.41 9.91 7.22
C ASP A 169 -18.65 9.03 6.21
N ILE A 170 -18.46 7.75 6.53
CA ILE A 170 -17.74 6.81 5.66
C ILE A 170 -18.72 6.06 4.76
N ASP A 171 -18.68 6.32 3.47
CA ASP A 171 -19.54 5.68 2.47
C ASP A 171 -18.94 4.41 1.87
N TYR A 172 -17.61 4.28 1.82
CA TYR A 172 -16.94 3.18 1.15
C TYR A 172 -15.63 2.77 1.83
N ILE A 173 -15.39 1.47 1.89
CA ILE A 173 -14.13 0.88 2.34
C ILE A 173 -13.54 0.03 1.22
N ASN A 174 -12.36 0.39 0.75
CA ASN A 174 -11.58 -0.46 -0.15
C ASN A 174 -10.80 -1.48 0.70
N ALA A 175 -11.36 -2.68 0.81
CA ALA A 175 -10.76 -3.75 1.61
C ALA A 175 -9.47 -4.29 0.96
N HIS A 176 -8.63 -4.94 1.76
CA HIS A 176 -7.44 -5.63 1.25
C HIS A 176 -7.78 -6.66 0.18
N GLY A 177 -8.83 -7.46 0.38
CA GLY A 177 -9.44 -8.27 -0.66
C GLY A 177 -8.50 -9.27 -1.32
N THR A 178 -7.80 -10.09 -0.55
CA THR A 178 -6.74 -10.99 -1.06
C THR A 178 -7.25 -12.24 -1.77
N SER A 179 -8.51 -12.60 -1.66
CA SER A 179 -9.05 -13.88 -2.13
C SER A 179 -8.54 -15.11 -1.36
N THR A 180 -7.85 -14.91 -0.24
CA THR A 180 -7.52 -16.00 0.69
C THR A 180 -8.73 -16.34 1.58
N PRO A 181 -8.76 -17.53 2.22
CA PRO A 181 -9.88 -17.91 3.10
C PRO A 181 -10.16 -16.92 4.24
N LEU A 182 -9.10 -16.27 4.75
CA LEU A 182 -9.19 -15.30 5.86
C LEU A 182 -9.49 -13.86 5.41
N ASN A 183 -9.69 -13.64 4.15
CA ASN A 183 -9.97 -12.31 3.60
C ASN A 183 -11.22 -11.69 4.19
#